data_af2457a3ae9a45a74593703e119c1442
#
_entry.id   af2457a3ae9a45a74593703e119c1442
#
_cell.length_a   1.000
_cell.length_b   1.000
_cell.length_c   1.000
_cell.angle_alpha   90.00
_cell.angle_beta   90.00
_cell.angle_gamma   90.00
#
_symmetry.space_group_name_H-M   'P 1'
#
loop_
_entity.id
_entity.type
_entity.pdbx_description
1 polymer ?
#
loop_
_entity_poly.entity_id
_entity_poly.type
_entity_poly.pdbx_seq_one_letter_code
_entity_poly.pdbx_strand_id
1 'polypeptide(L)'
;MSDVLVLGPQFRFPNIRDALARTGLSGPVVTITAGWQEREGELAALEGHLGHPVRDLRLYERTEALFAQDAELHAAYRARQNELRRRQDLYRMPLDHA
;
A
#
# COMPACT_ATOMS: atom_id res chain seq x y z
N MET A 1 9.06 8.33 -20.47
CA MET A 1 7.72 8.63 -19.93
C MET A 1 7.29 7.53 -18.98
N SER A 2 6.74 7.90 -17.85
CA SER A 2 6.33 6.94 -16.81
C SER A 2 4.82 6.94 -16.67
N ASP A 3 4.23 5.75 -16.55
CA ASP A 3 2.82 5.62 -16.27
C ASP A 3 2.60 5.08 -14.85
N VAL A 4 1.50 5.47 -14.25
CA VAL A 4 1.10 5.00 -12.92
C VAL A 4 -0.20 4.21 -13.06
N LEU A 5 -0.19 2.99 -12.54
CA LEU A 5 -1.38 2.15 -12.44
C LEU A 5 -1.80 2.05 -10.99
N VAL A 6 -3.08 2.30 -10.72
CA VAL A 6 -3.67 2.11 -9.41
C VAL A 6 -4.61 0.93 -9.50
N LEU A 7 -4.34 -0.11 -8.71
CA LEU A 7 -5.04 -1.37 -8.79
C LEU A 7 -5.65 -1.74 -7.45
N GLY A 8 -6.72 -2.51 -7.48
CA GLY A 8 -7.31 -3.13 -6.30
C GLY A 8 -6.48 -4.31 -5.80
N PRO A 9 -7.03 -5.10 -4.87
CA PRO A 9 -6.33 -6.28 -4.33
C PRO A 9 -5.94 -7.26 -5.42
N GLN A 10 -4.72 -7.81 -5.34
CA GLN A 10 -4.14 -8.69 -6.35
C GLN A 10 -3.99 -10.14 -5.91
N PHE A 11 -4.41 -10.49 -4.69
CA PHE A 11 -4.15 -11.82 -4.15
C PHE A 11 -5.08 -12.91 -4.70
N ARG A 12 -6.39 -12.67 -4.72
CA ARG A 12 -7.35 -13.66 -5.18
C ARG A 12 -7.59 -13.60 -6.69
N PHE A 13 -7.80 -12.39 -7.18
CA PHE A 13 -8.13 -12.15 -8.59
C PHE A 13 -7.16 -11.11 -9.14
N PRO A 14 -5.89 -11.51 -9.38
CA PRO A 14 -4.90 -10.56 -9.89
C PRO A 14 -5.24 -10.14 -11.32
N ASN A 15 -5.13 -8.85 -11.59
CA ASN A 15 -5.40 -8.29 -12.91
C ASN A 15 -4.28 -7.38 -13.42
N ILE A 16 -3.16 -7.34 -12.71
CA ILE A 16 -2.05 -6.45 -13.07
C ILE A 16 -1.44 -6.79 -14.42
N ARG A 17 -1.39 -8.07 -14.78
CA ARG A 17 -0.87 -8.49 -16.09
C ARG A 17 -1.67 -7.87 -17.22
N ASP A 18 -3.00 -7.97 -17.12
CA ASP A 18 -3.89 -7.45 -18.15
C ASP A 18 -3.83 -5.92 -18.20
N ALA A 19 -3.74 -5.28 -17.03
CA ALA A 19 -3.62 -3.83 -16.96
C ALA A 19 -2.32 -3.35 -17.62
N LEU A 20 -1.19 -4.01 -17.35
CA LEU A 20 0.09 -3.68 -17.97
C LEU A 20 0.06 -3.93 -19.48
N ALA A 21 -0.55 -5.02 -19.92
CA ALA A 21 -0.66 -5.33 -21.34
C ALA A 21 -1.40 -4.22 -22.10
N ARG A 22 -2.42 -3.63 -21.48
CA ARG A 22 -3.20 -2.54 -22.09
C ARG A 22 -2.41 -1.26 -22.25
N THR A 23 -1.41 -1.02 -21.39
CA THR A 23 -0.58 0.18 -21.50
C THR A 23 0.45 0.08 -22.63
N GLY A 24 0.76 -1.13 -23.09
CA GLY A 24 1.80 -1.35 -24.09
C GLY A 24 3.21 -1.10 -23.57
N LEU A 25 3.37 -0.91 -22.27
CA LEU A 25 4.67 -0.65 -21.64
C LEU A 25 5.44 -1.95 -21.43
N SER A 26 6.76 -1.85 -21.56
CA SER A 26 7.71 -2.92 -21.26
C SER A 26 8.83 -2.34 -20.40
N GLY A 27 9.56 -3.24 -19.73
CA GLY A 27 10.69 -2.83 -18.89
C GLY A 27 10.44 -3.06 -17.42
N PRO A 28 11.32 -2.53 -16.56
CA PRO A 28 11.22 -2.74 -15.11
C PRO A 28 9.93 -2.19 -14.54
N VAL A 29 9.34 -2.95 -13.61
CA VAL A 29 8.13 -2.54 -12.89
C VAL A 29 8.51 -2.25 -11.44
N VAL A 30 8.13 -1.07 -10.96
CA VAL A 30 8.28 -0.68 -9.57
C VAL A 30 6.89 -0.71 -8.93
N THR A 31 6.79 -1.33 -7.76
CA THR A 31 5.51 -1.49 -7.07
C THR A 31 5.49 -0.74 -5.76
N ILE A 32 4.30 -0.34 -5.35
CA ILE A 32 4.03 0.21 -4.02
C ILE A 32 2.95 -0.67 -3.41
N THR A 33 3.34 -1.49 -2.43
CA THR A 33 2.43 -2.42 -1.77
C THR A 33 2.26 -2.11 -0.28
N ALA A 34 2.44 -0.84 0.09
CA ALA A 34 2.34 -0.42 1.49
C ALA A 34 0.98 -0.75 2.11
N GLY A 35 -0.07 -0.80 1.30
CA GLY A 35 -1.40 -1.21 1.75
C GLY A 35 -1.48 -2.65 2.23
N TRP A 36 -0.53 -3.49 1.86
CA TRP A 36 -0.45 -4.87 2.35
C TRP A 36 0.13 -4.96 3.76
N GLN A 37 0.68 -3.87 4.27
CA GLN A 37 1.26 -3.76 5.62
C GLN A 37 2.32 -4.84 5.86
N GLU A 38 2.12 -5.70 6.84
CA GLU A 38 3.10 -6.74 7.22
C GLU A 38 3.40 -7.72 6.08
N ARG A 39 2.53 -7.79 5.09
CA ARG A 39 2.69 -8.67 3.94
C ARG A 39 3.40 -7.99 2.76
N GLU A 40 3.93 -6.80 2.96
CA GLU A 40 4.57 -6.01 1.90
C GLU A 40 5.68 -6.76 1.17
N GLY A 41 6.39 -7.64 1.85
CA GLY A 41 7.46 -8.43 1.22
C GLY A 41 7.00 -9.68 0.47
N GLU A 42 5.71 -10.00 0.49
CA GLU A 42 5.17 -11.21 -0.12
C GLU A 42 4.87 -10.98 -1.60
N LEU A 43 5.91 -10.85 -2.41
CA LEU A 43 5.80 -10.51 -3.82
C LEU A 43 5.80 -11.72 -4.76
N ALA A 44 6.04 -12.95 -4.25
CA ALA A 44 6.22 -14.11 -5.09
C ALA A 44 5.00 -14.40 -5.97
N ALA A 45 3.79 -14.28 -5.43
CA ALA A 45 2.56 -14.51 -6.19
C ALA A 45 2.39 -13.45 -7.28
N LEU A 46 2.71 -12.19 -6.97
CA LEU A 46 2.62 -11.09 -7.92
C LEU A 46 3.63 -11.27 -9.06
N GLU A 47 4.87 -11.59 -8.73
CA GLU A 47 5.91 -11.84 -9.71
C GLU A 47 5.58 -13.04 -10.59
N GLY A 48 5.01 -14.10 -10.00
CA GLY A 48 4.56 -15.26 -10.75
C GLY A 48 3.44 -14.92 -11.73
N HIS A 49 2.51 -14.08 -11.32
CA HIS A 49 1.42 -13.64 -12.19
C HIS A 49 1.95 -12.78 -13.36
N LEU A 50 2.91 -11.89 -13.10
CA LEU A 50 3.50 -11.05 -14.12
C LEU A 50 4.47 -11.80 -15.04
N GLY A 51 5.11 -12.85 -14.53
CA GLY A 51 6.09 -13.60 -15.25
C GLY A 51 7.51 -13.01 -15.23
N HIS A 52 7.73 -11.98 -14.39
CA HIS A 52 9.05 -11.40 -14.19
C HIS A 52 9.13 -10.72 -12.82
N PRO A 53 10.37 -10.46 -12.31
CA PRO A 53 10.55 -9.80 -11.04
C PRO A 53 10.04 -8.35 -11.04
N VAL A 54 9.63 -7.87 -9.86
CA VAL A 54 9.28 -6.48 -9.63
C VAL A 54 10.19 -5.88 -8.57
N ARG A 55 10.30 -4.56 -8.55
CA ARG A 55 11.03 -3.84 -7.53
C ARG A 55 10.03 -3.11 -6.66
N ASP A 56 9.91 -3.52 -5.40
CA ASP A 56 9.00 -2.88 -4.45
C ASP A 56 9.71 -1.77 -3.68
N LEU A 57 9.03 -0.64 -3.46
CA LEU A 57 9.59 0.48 -2.72
C LEU A 57 9.62 0.24 -1.22
N ARG A 58 8.84 -0.71 -0.71
CA ARG A 58 8.80 -1.08 0.71
C ARG A 58 8.52 0.10 1.63
N LEU A 59 7.56 0.90 1.28
CA LEU A 59 7.26 2.11 2.04
C LEU A 59 6.78 1.82 3.45
N TYR A 60 6.02 0.75 3.65
CA TYR A 60 5.58 0.33 4.99
C TYR A 60 6.78 -0.05 5.86
N GLU A 61 7.64 -0.92 5.34
CA GLU A 61 8.84 -1.38 6.07
C GLU A 61 9.77 -0.22 6.41
N ARG A 62 9.98 0.69 5.47
CA ARG A 62 10.83 1.87 5.70
C ARG A 62 10.25 2.80 6.75
N THR A 63 8.94 2.98 6.75
CA THR A 63 8.24 3.79 7.76
C THR A 63 8.38 3.16 9.15
N GLU A 64 8.19 1.84 9.25
CA GLU A 64 8.38 1.14 10.51
C GLU A 64 9.81 1.27 11.03
N ALA A 65 10.81 1.20 10.14
CA ALA A 65 12.20 1.39 10.51
C ALA A 65 12.47 2.80 11.07
N LEU A 66 11.86 3.83 10.47
CA LEU A 66 11.97 5.19 10.96
C LEU A 66 11.37 5.32 12.37
N PHE A 67 10.21 4.73 12.60
CA PHE A 67 9.55 4.77 13.91
C PHE A 67 10.35 4.03 14.97
N ALA A 68 11.03 2.94 14.59
CA ALA A 68 11.88 2.21 15.50
C ALA A 68 13.12 3.02 15.92
N GLN A 69 13.59 3.91 15.06
CA GLN A 69 14.75 4.77 15.34
C GLN A 69 14.39 6.06 16.07
N ASP A 70 13.13 6.52 15.95
CA ASP A 70 12.69 7.80 16.49
C ASP A 70 11.36 7.62 17.24
N ALA A 71 11.47 7.42 18.56
CA ALA A 71 10.32 7.20 19.41
C ALA A 71 9.41 8.43 19.52
N GLU A 72 9.98 9.63 19.45
CA GLU A 72 9.19 10.87 19.48
C GLU A 72 8.34 11.01 18.22
N LEU A 73 8.92 10.72 17.06
CA LEU A 73 8.20 10.74 15.79
C LEU A 73 7.07 9.72 15.81
N HIS A 74 7.33 8.52 16.33
CA HIS A 74 6.33 7.47 16.42
C HIS A 74 5.17 7.88 17.33
N ALA A 75 5.48 8.48 18.48
CA ALA A 75 4.45 8.95 19.42
C ALA A 75 3.60 10.07 18.80
N ALA A 76 4.23 11.00 18.09
CA ALA A 76 3.52 12.08 17.40
C ALA A 76 2.60 11.53 16.31
N TYR A 77 3.08 10.56 15.55
CA TYR A 77 2.27 9.90 14.52
C TYR A 77 1.07 9.21 15.13
N ARG A 78 1.24 8.45 16.20
CA ARG A 78 0.15 7.77 16.90
C ARG A 78 -0.89 8.75 17.43
N ALA A 79 -0.44 9.83 18.04
CA ALA A 79 -1.34 10.86 18.56
C ALA A 79 -2.19 11.45 17.44
N ARG A 80 -1.57 11.70 16.28
CA ARG A 80 -2.28 12.22 15.12
C ARG A 80 -3.31 11.21 14.59
N GLN A 81 -2.94 9.95 14.49
CA GLN A 81 -3.84 8.90 14.01
C GLN A 81 -5.02 8.69 14.95
N ASN A 82 -4.77 8.73 16.27
CA ASN A 82 -5.83 8.61 17.26
C ASN A 82 -6.80 9.78 17.19
N GLU A 83 -6.29 11.00 16.99
CA GLU A 83 -7.12 12.18 16.82
C GLU A 83 -7.99 12.11 15.56
N LEU A 84 -7.42 11.66 14.45
CA LEU A 84 -8.17 11.47 13.20
C LEU A 84 -9.25 10.41 13.36
N ARG A 85 -8.94 9.31 14.04
CA ARG A 85 -9.91 8.26 14.31
C ARG A 85 -11.05 8.77 15.18
N ARG A 86 -10.72 9.53 16.22
CA ARG A 86 -11.73 10.13 17.11
C ARG A 86 -12.68 11.04 16.32
N ARG A 87 -12.15 11.86 15.43
CA ARG A 87 -12.96 12.72 14.57
C ARG A 87 -13.84 11.93 13.62
N GLN A 88 -13.32 10.86 13.05
CA GLN A 88 -14.08 9.97 12.17
C GLN A 88 -15.24 9.31 12.92
N ASP A 89 -14.99 8.84 14.15
CA ASP A 89 -16.01 8.21 14.96
C ASP A 89 -17.12 9.20 15.31
N LEU A 90 -16.76 10.43 15.69
CA LEU A 90 -17.75 11.49 15.96
C LEU A 90 -18.59 11.80 14.71
N TYR A 91 -17.98 11.80 13.55
CA TYR A 91 -18.68 12.05 12.31
C TYR A 91 -19.65 10.94 11.93
N ARG A 92 -19.33 9.69 12.27
CA ARG A 92 -20.18 8.53 12.00
C ARG A 92 -21.39 8.42 12.91
N MET A 93 -21.28 8.90 14.15
CA MET A 93 -22.34 8.75 15.14
C MET A 93 -23.71 9.25 14.65
N PRO A 94 -23.84 10.40 13.99
CA PRO A 94 -25.14 10.84 13.48
C PRO A 94 -25.74 9.90 12.44
N LEU A 95 -24.90 9.23 11.65
CA LEU A 95 -25.36 8.27 10.64
C LEU A 95 -25.85 6.97 11.27
N ASP A 96 -25.18 6.52 12.33
CA ASP A 96 -25.54 5.29 13.03
C ASP A 96 -26.88 5.44 13.79
N HIS A 97 -27.26 6.65 14.13
CA HIS A 97 -28.50 6.96 14.85
C HIS A 97 -29.65 7.37 13.93
N ALA A 98 -29.39 7.45 12.67
CA ALA A 98 -30.44 7.74 11.66
C ALA A 98 -31.21 6.46 11.24
#